data_1d930e3a667ee0d72354708c0a8c3b83
#
_entry.id   1d930e3a667ee0d72354708c0a8c3b83
#
_cell.length_a   1.000
_cell.length_b   1.000
_cell.length_c   1.000
_cell.angle_alpha   90.00
_cell.angle_beta   90.00
_cell.angle_gamma   90.00
#
_symmetry.space_group_name_H-M   'P 1'
#
loop_
_entity.id
_entity.type
_entity.pdbx_description
1 polymer ?
#
loop_
_entity_poly.entity_id
_entity_poly.type
_entity_poly.pdbx_seq_one_letter_code
_entity_poly.pdbx_strand_id
1 'polypeptide(L)'
;MIITPDTLKALFTGFKKNFQDGLKMADSQYKEIATVIPSSTASNTYGWLGQWPAFREWVGDRVFQDMKAHGYAITNKHFESSVKVNRNDIEDDNVGIYAPMMTEMGRASAVHPDELVFALLKNAHATLCYDGQNFFDNDHPVYEKVDGTGQSTTVSNIFTGTEAAWYLLDTSRALKPLIYQERKPKQFTAMTAATDEGVFMRNEYRYGVDGRCNVGLGFWQMAAKSQ
;
A
#
# COMPACT_ATOMS: atom_id res chain seq x y z
N MET A 1 23.24 -32.56 6.59
CA MET A 1 21.84 -33.08 6.79
C MET A 1 21.42 -33.92 5.56
N ILE A 2 20.67 -35.02 5.75
CA ILE A 2 20.14 -35.78 4.59
C ILE A 2 18.91 -35.05 4.03
N ILE A 3 18.91 -34.80 2.73
CA ILE A 3 17.80 -34.12 2.06
C ILE A 3 16.70 -35.14 1.77
N THR A 4 15.58 -34.99 2.50
CA THR A 4 14.35 -35.72 2.32
C THR A 4 13.18 -34.73 2.19
N PRO A 5 12.01 -35.15 1.67
CA PRO A 5 10.83 -34.27 1.68
C PRO A 5 10.48 -33.74 3.08
N ASP A 6 10.68 -34.54 4.12
CA ASP A 6 10.39 -34.15 5.50
C ASP A 6 11.39 -33.11 6.04
N THR A 7 12.69 -33.24 5.72
CA THR A 7 13.70 -32.23 6.10
C THR A 7 13.45 -30.90 5.37
N LEU A 8 13.10 -30.93 4.09
CA LEU A 8 12.74 -29.72 3.33
C LEU A 8 11.47 -29.06 3.87
N LYS A 9 10.48 -29.85 4.30
CA LYS A 9 9.27 -29.32 4.94
C LYS A 9 9.58 -28.69 6.30
N ALA A 10 10.46 -29.30 7.09
CA ALA A 10 10.91 -28.73 8.37
C ALA A 10 11.65 -27.41 8.16
N LEU A 11 12.54 -27.32 7.16
CA LEU A 11 13.23 -26.09 6.79
C LEU A 11 12.24 -24.99 6.34
N PHE A 12 11.28 -25.34 5.49
CA PHE A 12 10.24 -24.39 5.08
C PHE A 12 9.47 -23.85 6.31
N THR A 13 9.13 -24.72 7.24
CA THR A 13 8.44 -24.33 8.49
C THR A 13 9.29 -23.38 9.33
N GLY A 14 10.59 -23.67 9.48
CA GLY A 14 11.55 -22.82 10.19
C GLY A 14 11.71 -21.46 9.52
N PHE A 15 11.93 -21.41 8.22
CA PHE A 15 12.08 -20.17 7.45
C PHE A 15 10.79 -19.34 7.43
N LYS A 16 9.62 -19.99 7.32
CA LYS A 16 8.34 -19.32 7.44
C LYS A 16 8.14 -18.70 8.83
N LYS A 17 8.58 -19.38 9.89
CA LYS A 17 8.56 -18.82 11.24
C LYS A 17 9.44 -17.59 11.34
N ASN A 18 10.69 -17.65 10.85
CA ASN A 18 11.61 -16.52 10.85
C ASN A 18 11.02 -15.32 10.06
N PHE A 19 10.40 -15.59 8.92
CA PHE A 19 9.68 -14.56 8.14
C PHE A 19 8.53 -13.94 8.95
N GLN A 20 7.72 -14.76 9.63
CA GLN A 20 6.63 -14.26 10.48
C GLN A 20 7.12 -13.45 11.68
N ASP A 21 8.24 -13.84 12.27
CA ASP A 21 8.85 -13.10 13.37
C ASP A 21 9.38 -11.74 12.85
N GLY A 22 9.97 -11.70 11.65
CA GLY A 22 10.36 -10.47 10.97
C GLY A 22 9.18 -9.53 10.69
N LEU A 23 8.03 -10.05 10.26
CA LEU A 23 6.81 -9.25 10.07
C LEU A 23 6.38 -8.49 11.33
N LYS A 24 6.64 -9.05 12.52
CA LYS A 24 6.27 -8.43 13.80
C LYS A 24 7.28 -7.42 14.31
N MET A 25 8.47 -7.36 13.72
CA MET A 25 9.54 -6.44 14.14
C MET A 25 9.32 -5.00 13.67
N ALA A 26 8.47 -4.79 12.67
CA ALA A 26 8.20 -3.46 12.14
C ALA A 26 6.92 -2.89 12.74
N ASP A 27 7.04 -1.69 13.32
CA ASP A 27 5.90 -0.88 13.74
C ASP A 27 5.44 -0.01 12.57
N SER A 28 4.56 -0.59 11.77
CA SER A 28 4.10 0.01 10.51
C SER A 28 3.00 1.05 10.77
N GLN A 29 3.18 2.26 10.25
CA GLN A 29 2.34 3.44 10.55
C GLN A 29 1.41 3.85 9.40
N TYR A 30 1.50 3.23 8.21
CA TYR A 30 0.68 3.64 7.05
C TYR A 30 -0.83 3.66 7.35
N LYS A 31 -1.30 2.80 8.26
CA LYS A 31 -2.72 2.72 8.65
C LYS A 31 -3.20 3.97 9.40
N GLU A 32 -2.30 4.75 9.95
CA GLU A 32 -2.65 6.01 10.62
C GLU A 32 -3.11 7.07 9.62
N ILE A 33 -2.55 7.05 8.39
CA ILE A 33 -2.79 8.07 7.37
C ILE A 33 -3.44 7.54 6.08
N ALA A 34 -3.53 6.20 5.91
CA ALA A 34 -4.12 5.56 4.74
C ALA A 34 -5.26 4.62 5.11
N THR A 35 -6.35 4.67 4.36
CA THR A 35 -7.43 3.68 4.44
C THR A 35 -7.01 2.43 3.68
N VAL A 36 -7.10 1.28 4.33
CA VAL A 36 -6.85 -0.02 3.69
C VAL A 36 -8.12 -0.47 2.97
N ILE A 37 -8.04 -0.59 1.64
CA ILE A 37 -9.18 -1.01 0.82
C ILE A 37 -8.84 -2.32 0.11
N PRO A 38 -9.62 -3.39 0.30
CA PRO A 38 -9.43 -4.63 -0.42
C PRO A 38 -9.78 -4.45 -1.91
N SER A 39 -9.02 -5.11 -2.79
CA SER A 39 -9.23 -5.12 -4.23
C SER A 39 -9.47 -6.53 -4.74
N SER A 40 -10.39 -6.69 -5.67
CA SER A 40 -10.66 -7.97 -6.34
C SER A 40 -10.25 -7.98 -7.82
N THR A 41 -9.91 -6.81 -8.37
CA THR A 41 -9.63 -6.60 -9.80
C THR A 41 -8.20 -6.11 -10.04
N ALA A 42 -7.80 -5.97 -11.29
CA ALA A 42 -6.49 -5.41 -11.65
C ALA A 42 -6.38 -3.93 -11.27
N SER A 43 -7.50 -3.20 -11.35
CA SER A 43 -7.60 -1.78 -11.02
C SER A 43 -8.96 -1.51 -10.38
N ASN A 44 -9.02 -0.72 -9.32
CA ASN A 44 -10.27 -0.25 -8.71
C ASN A 44 -10.47 1.22 -9.06
N THR A 45 -11.70 1.56 -9.48
CA THR A 45 -12.12 2.95 -9.69
C THR A 45 -12.85 3.47 -8.45
N TYR A 46 -12.48 4.65 -8.01
CA TYR A 46 -12.98 5.29 -6.79
C TYR A 46 -13.93 6.45 -7.15
N GLY A 47 -15.10 6.13 -7.68
CA GLY A 47 -16.10 7.11 -8.11
C GLY A 47 -16.74 7.93 -6.98
N TRP A 48 -16.55 7.50 -5.72
CA TRP A 48 -17.09 8.20 -4.54
C TRP A 48 -16.15 9.31 -4.01
N LEU A 49 -14.94 9.45 -4.54
CA LEU A 49 -14.05 10.55 -4.19
C LEU A 49 -14.66 11.88 -4.61
N GLY A 50 -14.51 12.89 -3.77
CA GLY A 50 -15.05 14.24 -4.00
C GLY A 50 -16.50 14.44 -3.54
N GLN A 51 -17.17 13.40 -3.03
CA GLN A 51 -18.55 13.49 -2.58
C GLN A 51 -18.63 13.22 -1.08
N TRP A 52 -18.85 14.28 -0.32
CA TRP A 52 -18.99 14.20 1.12
C TRP A 52 -20.41 14.61 1.52
N PRO A 53 -21.25 13.70 2.06
CA PRO A 53 -22.57 14.07 2.52
C PRO A 53 -22.46 15.00 3.73
N ALA A 54 -22.78 16.26 3.54
CA ALA A 54 -22.85 17.23 4.63
C ALA A 54 -24.28 17.32 5.16
N PHE A 55 -24.43 17.51 6.49
CA PHE A 55 -25.71 17.87 7.08
C PHE A 55 -26.04 19.31 6.69
N ARG A 56 -27.29 19.52 6.28
CA ARG A 56 -27.86 20.83 6.02
C ARG A 56 -29.20 20.96 6.74
N GLU A 57 -29.66 22.18 6.96
CA GLU A 57 -31.01 22.42 7.43
C GLU A 57 -32.02 21.88 6.42
N TRP A 58 -32.99 21.14 6.89
CA TRP A 58 -34.05 20.61 6.04
C TRP A 58 -35.14 21.65 5.81
N VAL A 59 -35.07 22.37 4.70
CA VAL A 59 -36.07 23.32 4.23
C VAL A 59 -36.57 22.83 2.86
N GLY A 60 -37.86 22.50 2.78
CA GLY A 60 -38.49 21.97 1.55
C GLY A 60 -38.23 20.48 1.35
N ASP A 61 -38.07 20.04 0.11
CA ASP A 61 -37.81 18.65 -0.26
C ASP A 61 -36.41 18.18 0.05
N ARG A 62 -36.24 16.86 0.23
CA ARG A 62 -34.89 16.26 0.35
C ARG A 62 -34.13 16.42 -0.96
N VAL A 63 -32.92 16.94 -0.90
CA VAL A 63 -32.01 16.99 -2.04
C VAL A 63 -31.13 15.74 -1.98
N PHE A 64 -31.22 14.92 -3.03
CA PHE A 64 -30.35 13.79 -3.23
C PHE A 64 -29.06 14.27 -3.91
N GLN A 65 -27.94 13.76 -3.44
CA GLN A 65 -26.65 14.00 -4.09
C GLN A 65 -26.43 12.87 -5.08
N ASP A 66 -26.38 13.19 -6.37
CA ASP A 66 -25.98 12.22 -7.38
C ASP A 66 -24.45 11.98 -7.31
N MET A 67 -24.07 10.73 -7.30
CA MET A 67 -22.64 10.36 -7.31
C MET A 67 -22.06 10.67 -8.69
N LYS A 68 -21.34 11.77 -8.79
CA LYS A 68 -20.54 12.07 -9.98
C LYS A 68 -19.38 11.09 -10.01
N ALA A 69 -19.36 10.17 -10.97
CA ALA A 69 -18.29 9.19 -11.10
C ALA A 69 -16.98 9.88 -11.50
N HIS A 70 -16.13 10.19 -10.53
CA HIS A 70 -14.75 10.56 -10.82
C HIS A 70 -14.01 9.31 -11.31
N GLY A 71 -13.31 9.42 -12.43
CA GLY A 71 -12.57 8.33 -13.05
C GLY A 71 -11.24 7.99 -12.36
N TYR A 72 -11.06 8.36 -11.08
CA TYR A 72 -9.80 8.08 -10.36
C TYR A 72 -9.64 6.59 -10.11
N ALA A 73 -8.61 6.00 -10.67
CA ALA A 73 -8.35 4.58 -10.61
C ALA A 73 -6.96 4.26 -10.04
N ILE A 74 -6.89 3.25 -9.19
CA ILE A 74 -5.63 2.73 -8.66
C ILE A 74 -5.40 1.34 -9.24
N THR A 75 -4.34 1.18 -10.04
CA THR A 75 -3.93 -0.10 -10.63
C THR A 75 -2.98 -0.83 -9.71
N ASN A 76 -3.27 -2.09 -9.39
CA ASN A 76 -2.43 -2.92 -8.53
C ASN A 76 -1.09 -3.22 -9.20
N LYS A 77 -0.01 -3.15 -8.42
CA LYS A 77 1.34 -3.57 -8.78
C LYS A 77 1.69 -4.87 -8.10
N HIS A 78 2.56 -5.65 -8.71
CA HIS A 78 3.08 -6.88 -8.14
C HIS A 78 4.46 -6.63 -7.54
N PHE A 79 4.65 -7.05 -6.30
CA PHE A 79 5.90 -6.92 -5.57
C PHE A 79 6.35 -8.30 -5.10
N GLU A 80 7.65 -8.55 -5.14
CA GLU A 80 8.24 -9.80 -4.71
C GLU A 80 9.59 -9.58 -4.04
N SER A 81 10.00 -10.55 -3.25
CA SER A 81 11.35 -10.68 -2.75
C SER A 81 11.68 -12.16 -2.64
N SER A 82 12.86 -12.57 -3.10
CA SER A 82 13.23 -13.97 -3.20
C SER A 82 14.66 -14.23 -2.72
N VAL A 83 14.85 -15.36 -2.06
CA VAL A 83 16.15 -15.86 -1.58
C VAL A 83 16.37 -17.26 -2.13
N LYS A 84 17.58 -17.52 -2.60
CA LYS A 84 18.03 -18.84 -3.00
C LYS A 84 18.90 -19.46 -1.91
N VAL A 85 18.71 -20.75 -1.68
CA VAL A 85 19.47 -21.56 -0.73
C VAL A 85 20.15 -22.67 -1.52
N ASN A 86 21.46 -22.75 -1.44
CA ASN A 86 22.22 -23.80 -2.12
C ASN A 86 21.92 -25.14 -1.45
N ARG A 87 21.77 -26.18 -2.26
CA ARG A 87 21.54 -27.53 -1.76
C ARG A 87 22.70 -28.03 -0.90
N ASN A 88 23.94 -27.72 -1.27
CA ASN A 88 25.12 -28.12 -0.50
C ASN A 88 25.10 -27.53 0.89
N ASP A 89 24.64 -26.28 1.08
CA ASP A 89 24.52 -25.66 2.42
C ASP A 89 23.54 -26.42 3.32
N ILE A 90 22.49 -27.03 2.72
CA ILE A 90 21.56 -27.90 3.46
C ILE A 90 22.22 -29.24 3.79
N GLU A 91 22.95 -29.87 2.84
CA GLU A 91 23.66 -31.12 3.06
C GLU A 91 24.72 -30.99 4.16
N ASP A 92 25.44 -29.86 4.17
CA ASP A 92 26.51 -29.53 5.12
C ASP A 92 25.99 -28.93 6.43
N ASP A 93 24.65 -28.85 6.61
CA ASP A 93 23.98 -28.29 7.80
C ASP A 93 24.32 -26.81 8.08
N ASN A 94 24.62 -26.05 7.04
CA ASN A 94 24.96 -24.62 7.09
C ASN A 94 23.73 -23.72 6.86
N VAL A 95 22.57 -24.16 7.32
CA VAL A 95 21.29 -23.46 7.05
C VAL A 95 21.06 -22.25 7.96
N GLY A 96 21.82 -22.13 9.04
CA GLY A 96 21.71 -21.02 10.00
C GLY A 96 21.96 -19.64 9.40
N ILE A 97 22.78 -19.54 8.34
CA ILE A 97 23.09 -18.29 7.64
C ILE A 97 21.87 -17.67 6.94
N TYR A 98 20.87 -18.47 6.61
CA TYR A 98 19.65 -18.03 5.91
C TYR A 98 18.55 -17.52 6.84
N ALA A 99 18.57 -17.90 8.10
CA ALA A 99 17.55 -17.49 9.08
C ALA A 99 17.43 -15.95 9.23
N PRO A 100 18.54 -15.19 9.37
CA PRO A 100 18.48 -13.72 9.39
C PRO A 100 17.93 -13.13 8.10
N MET A 101 18.22 -13.71 6.93
CA MET A 101 17.70 -13.26 5.65
C MET A 101 16.18 -13.41 5.54
N MET A 102 15.65 -14.52 6.05
CA MET A 102 14.19 -14.74 6.09
C MET A 102 13.49 -13.77 7.07
N THR A 103 14.14 -13.50 8.20
CA THR A 103 13.64 -12.50 9.17
C THR A 103 13.65 -11.11 8.56
N GLU A 104 14.71 -10.69 7.88
CA GLU A 104 14.79 -9.39 7.22
C GLU A 104 13.81 -9.27 6.06
N MET A 105 13.59 -10.33 5.28
CA MET A 105 12.54 -10.39 4.26
C MET A 105 11.16 -10.15 4.88
N GLY A 106 10.90 -10.70 6.07
CA GLY A 106 9.68 -10.46 6.84
C GLY A 106 9.54 -9.00 7.25
N ARG A 107 10.59 -8.42 7.84
CA ARG A 107 10.63 -7.01 8.26
C ARG A 107 10.43 -6.07 7.07
N ALA A 108 11.14 -6.25 5.98
CA ALA A 108 10.98 -5.48 4.75
C ALA A 108 9.56 -5.59 4.19
N SER A 109 8.97 -6.79 4.26
CA SER A 109 7.57 -6.99 3.86
C SER A 109 6.59 -6.17 4.71
N ALA A 110 6.84 -6.01 6.00
CA ALA A 110 5.98 -5.21 6.88
C ALA A 110 6.15 -3.70 6.65
N VAL A 111 7.38 -3.23 6.37
CA VAL A 111 7.69 -1.81 6.12
C VAL A 111 7.25 -1.34 4.73
N HIS A 112 7.21 -2.22 3.75
CA HIS A 112 6.90 -1.85 2.36
C HIS A 112 5.61 -1.03 2.16
N PRO A 113 4.47 -1.26 2.88
CA PRO A 113 3.31 -0.37 2.80
C PRO A 113 3.63 1.05 3.24
N ASP A 114 4.44 1.24 4.29
CA ASP A 114 4.88 2.57 4.74
C ASP A 114 5.70 3.27 3.66
N GLU A 115 6.66 2.56 3.06
CA GLU A 115 7.49 3.10 1.97
C GLU A 115 6.63 3.61 0.82
N LEU A 116 5.61 2.84 0.41
CA LEU A 116 4.69 3.25 -0.67
C LEU A 116 3.86 4.46 -0.28
N VAL A 117 3.25 4.46 0.91
CA VAL A 117 2.34 5.51 1.37
C VAL A 117 3.09 6.81 1.61
N PHE A 118 4.23 6.77 2.30
CA PHE A 118 5.03 7.97 2.57
C PHE A 118 5.73 8.51 1.33
N ALA A 119 6.15 7.64 0.38
CA ALA A 119 6.66 8.08 -0.90
C ALA A 119 5.59 8.80 -1.73
N LEU A 120 4.34 8.30 -1.72
CA LEU A 120 3.22 8.98 -2.37
C LEU A 120 2.93 10.33 -1.73
N LEU A 121 2.85 10.40 -0.39
CA LEU A 121 2.63 11.66 0.35
C LEU A 121 3.70 12.70 0.01
N LYS A 122 4.97 12.29 -0.02
CA LYS A 122 6.09 13.15 -0.37
C LYS A 122 5.99 13.72 -1.79
N ASN A 123 5.48 12.94 -2.74
CA ASN A 123 5.29 13.31 -4.14
C ASN A 123 3.89 13.86 -4.46
N ALA A 124 3.03 14.03 -3.47
CA ALA A 124 1.63 14.42 -3.66
C ALA A 124 1.45 15.86 -4.21
N HIS A 125 2.48 16.71 -4.10
CA HIS A 125 2.52 18.04 -4.72
C HIS A 125 2.71 18.01 -6.26
N ALA A 126 3.04 16.85 -6.82
CA ALA A 126 3.23 16.63 -8.26
C ALA A 126 2.41 15.43 -8.76
N THR A 127 1.43 14.97 -7.97
CA THR A 127 0.60 13.81 -8.29
C THR A 127 -0.86 14.25 -8.33
N LEU A 128 -1.50 14.05 -9.50
CA LEU A 128 -2.90 14.39 -9.70
C LEU A 128 -3.82 13.56 -8.81
N CYS A 129 -4.81 14.22 -8.21
CA CYS A 129 -5.88 13.57 -7.47
C CYS A 129 -7.18 13.51 -8.30
N TYR A 130 -8.29 13.12 -7.67
CA TYR A 130 -9.55 12.84 -8.34
C TYR A 130 -10.21 14.07 -9.02
N ASP A 131 -9.88 15.30 -8.62
CA ASP A 131 -10.42 16.54 -9.17
C ASP A 131 -9.61 17.10 -10.36
N GLY A 132 -8.49 16.44 -10.70
CA GLY A 132 -7.61 16.82 -11.80
C GLY A 132 -6.50 17.79 -11.41
N GLN A 133 -6.47 18.24 -10.15
CA GLN A 133 -5.38 19.04 -9.58
C GLN A 133 -4.37 18.13 -8.85
N ASN A 134 -3.20 18.66 -8.50
CA ASN A 134 -2.31 17.94 -7.60
C ASN A 134 -2.94 17.83 -6.21
N PHE A 135 -2.58 16.83 -5.44
CA PHE A 135 -3.17 16.63 -4.11
C PHE A 135 -2.86 17.76 -3.13
N PHE A 136 -1.68 18.37 -3.22
CA PHE A 136 -1.37 19.64 -2.59
C PHE A 136 -1.28 20.69 -3.69
N ASP A 137 -2.28 21.55 -3.74
CA ASP A 137 -2.39 22.61 -4.77
C ASP A 137 -3.06 23.87 -4.19
N ASN A 138 -2.96 24.96 -4.96
CA ASN A 138 -3.53 26.27 -4.59
C ASN A 138 -4.93 26.51 -5.18
N ASP A 139 -5.39 25.64 -6.09
CA ASP A 139 -6.55 25.90 -6.92
C ASP A 139 -7.51 24.73 -7.07
N HIS A 140 -7.70 23.96 -5.99
CA HIS A 140 -8.72 22.91 -5.96
C HIS A 140 -10.12 23.48 -6.23
N PRO A 141 -10.87 22.97 -7.22
CA PRO A 141 -12.20 23.46 -7.54
C PRO A 141 -13.21 23.03 -6.47
N VAL A 142 -13.88 24.01 -5.87
CA VAL A 142 -15.02 23.79 -4.98
C VAL A 142 -16.26 24.44 -5.60
N TYR A 143 -17.28 23.64 -5.86
CA TYR A 143 -18.51 24.09 -6.47
C TYR A 143 -19.52 24.56 -5.41
N GLU A 144 -20.30 25.58 -5.74
CA GLU A 144 -21.35 26.12 -4.88
C GLU A 144 -22.39 25.06 -4.52
N LYS A 145 -22.73 24.21 -5.50
CA LYS A 145 -23.67 23.11 -5.30
C LYS A 145 -22.95 21.77 -5.15
N VAL A 146 -23.51 20.93 -4.33
CA VAL A 146 -22.92 19.61 -4.00
C VAL A 146 -22.94 18.66 -5.21
N ASP A 147 -23.81 18.89 -6.20
CA ASP A 147 -23.86 18.13 -7.44
C ASP A 147 -22.73 18.50 -8.45
N GLY A 148 -21.82 19.39 -8.05
CA GLY A 148 -20.73 19.86 -8.91
C GLY A 148 -21.18 20.83 -9.99
N THR A 149 -22.34 21.48 -9.82
CA THR A 149 -22.84 22.53 -10.69
C THR A 149 -22.81 23.91 -9.99
N GLY A 150 -23.04 24.98 -10.73
CA GLY A 150 -22.99 26.35 -10.21
C GLY A 150 -21.60 26.97 -10.41
N GLN A 151 -21.36 28.12 -9.77
CA GLN A 151 -20.05 28.75 -9.79
C GLN A 151 -19.05 27.92 -8.99
N SER A 152 -17.84 27.79 -9.52
CA SER A 152 -16.73 27.19 -8.79
C SER A 152 -15.84 28.28 -8.19
N THR A 153 -15.40 28.06 -6.97
CA THR A 153 -14.31 28.80 -6.32
C THR A 153 -13.10 27.90 -6.19
N THR A 154 -11.93 28.48 -6.06
CA THR A 154 -10.69 27.71 -5.80
C THR A 154 -10.32 27.76 -4.33
N VAL A 155 -9.86 26.64 -3.80
CA VAL A 155 -9.38 26.52 -2.42
C VAL A 155 -7.98 25.94 -2.42
N SER A 156 -7.09 26.56 -1.66
CA SER A 156 -5.73 26.06 -1.44
C SER A 156 -5.68 25.18 -0.19
N ASN A 157 -4.95 24.07 -0.27
CA ASN A 157 -4.52 23.29 0.88
C ASN A 157 -3.00 23.41 1.15
N ILE A 158 -2.39 24.49 0.60
CA ILE A 158 -1.00 24.83 0.83
C ILE A 158 -0.92 26.09 1.68
N PHE A 159 -0.10 26.04 2.73
CA PHE A 159 0.27 27.19 3.57
C PHE A 159 1.67 27.66 3.18
N THR A 160 1.79 28.93 2.80
CA THR A 160 3.09 29.53 2.50
C THR A 160 3.81 29.84 3.81
N GLY A 161 5.06 29.41 3.92
CA GLY A 161 5.93 29.63 5.09
C GLY A 161 7.38 29.79 4.67
N THR A 162 8.24 30.11 5.61
CA THR A 162 9.71 30.22 5.43
C THR A 162 10.47 29.08 6.07
N GLU A 163 9.76 28.21 6.79
CA GLU A 163 10.32 27.11 7.56
C GLU A 163 10.29 25.79 6.75
N ALA A 164 10.87 24.74 7.33
CA ALA A 164 10.82 23.42 6.72
C ALA A 164 9.38 22.93 6.50
N ALA A 165 9.14 22.29 5.36
CA ALA A 165 7.82 21.80 5.02
C ALA A 165 7.30 20.76 6.02
N TRP A 166 6.02 20.91 6.41
CA TRP A 166 5.30 19.95 7.25
C TRP A 166 3.95 19.60 6.63
N TYR A 167 3.37 18.49 7.09
CA TYR A 167 2.07 18.01 6.65
C TYR A 167 1.11 17.96 7.84
N LEU A 168 -0.11 18.44 7.65
CA LEU A 168 -1.21 18.26 8.57
C LEU A 168 -2.25 17.36 7.91
N LEU A 169 -2.57 16.24 8.56
CA LEU A 169 -3.49 15.24 8.04
C LEU A 169 -4.63 15.01 9.04
N ASP A 170 -5.89 15.15 8.59
CA ASP A 170 -7.05 14.74 9.37
C ASP A 170 -7.23 13.23 9.28
N THR A 171 -6.85 12.54 10.34
CA THR A 171 -6.96 11.08 10.46
C THR A 171 -8.07 10.63 11.40
N SER A 172 -8.91 11.57 11.86
CA SER A 172 -10.00 11.31 12.81
C SER A 172 -11.19 10.56 12.18
N ARG A 173 -11.28 10.53 10.85
CA ARG A 173 -12.40 9.97 10.11
C ARG A 173 -12.17 8.52 9.74
N ALA A 174 -13.26 7.81 9.40
CA ALA A 174 -13.20 6.43 8.93
C ALA A 174 -12.41 6.28 7.63
N LEU A 175 -12.52 7.26 6.72
CA LEU A 175 -11.68 7.36 5.54
C LEU A 175 -10.51 8.31 5.85
N LYS A 176 -9.31 7.90 5.48
CA LYS A 176 -8.06 8.64 5.67
C LYS A 176 -7.71 9.42 4.40
N PRO A 177 -6.81 10.42 4.49
CA PRO A 177 -6.38 11.20 3.32
C PRO A 177 -5.79 10.38 2.18
N LEU A 178 -5.17 9.25 2.48
CA LEU A 178 -4.53 8.36 1.50
C LEU A 178 -5.24 7.01 1.45
N ILE A 179 -5.00 6.25 0.38
CA ILE A 179 -5.54 4.92 0.16
C ILE A 179 -4.39 3.94 -0.01
N TYR A 180 -4.43 2.84 0.74
CA TYR A 180 -3.64 1.64 0.50
C TYR A 180 -4.56 0.55 -0.02
N GLN A 181 -4.40 0.18 -1.30
CA GLN A 181 -5.21 -0.84 -1.97
C GLN A 181 -4.48 -2.17 -1.90
N GLU A 182 -5.10 -3.18 -1.27
CA GLU A 182 -4.54 -4.53 -1.16
C GLU A 182 -5.31 -5.51 -2.02
N ARG A 183 -4.66 -6.08 -3.04
CA ARG A 183 -5.24 -7.10 -3.92
C ARG A 183 -4.90 -8.52 -3.48
N LYS A 184 -3.65 -8.75 -3.07
CA LYS A 184 -3.13 -10.02 -2.59
C LYS A 184 -2.20 -9.73 -1.42
N PRO A 185 -2.54 -10.21 -0.20
CA PRO A 185 -1.62 -10.09 0.92
C PRO A 185 -0.31 -10.82 0.64
N LYS A 186 0.75 -10.39 1.26
CA LYS A 186 2.08 -11.00 1.08
C LYS A 186 2.07 -12.44 1.59
N GLN A 187 2.47 -13.36 0.71
CA GLN A 187 2.46 -14.79 0.96
C GLN A 187 3.86 -15.38 0.77
N PHE A 188 4.37 -16.04 1.81
CA PHE A 188 5.64 -16.76 1.76
C PHE A 188 5.46 -18.12 1.09
N THR A 189 6.26 -18.42 0.09
CA THR A 189 6.22 -19.63 -0.74
C THR A 189 7.61 -20.22 -0.92
N ALA A 190 7.68 -21.48 -1.37
CA ALA A 190 8.93 -22.15 -1.69
C ALA A 190 8.81 -22.98 -2.98
N MET A 191 9.92 -23.08 -3.69
CA MET A 191 10.14 -24.03 -4.80
C MET A 191 11.25 -24.99 -4.38
N THR A 192 10.88 -26.20 -3.99
CA THR A 192 11.77 -27.19 -3.39
C THR A 192 11.56 -28.61 -3.96
N ALA A 193 10.66 -28.77 -4.94
CA ALA A 193 10.46 -30.06 -5.60
C ALA A 193 11.66 -30.40 -6.49
N ALA A 194 12.01 -31.71 -6.57
CA ALA A 194 13.11 -32.16 -7.41
C ALA A 194 12.92 -31.81 -8.92
N THR A 195 11.66 -31.61 -9.33
CA THR A 195 11.28 -31.21 -10.70
C THR A 195 11.31 -29.71 -10.92
N ASP A 196 11.50 -28.90 -9.89
CA ASP A 196 11.60 -27.46 -10.03
C ASP A 196 12.88 -27.08 -10.78
N GLU A 197 12.80 -26.15 -11.72
CA GLU A 197 13.92 -25.74 -12.57
C GLU A 197 15.17 -25.34 -11.77
N GLY A 198 14.99 -24.60 -10.68
CA GLY A 198 16.10 -24.17 -9.81
C GLY A 198 16.83 -25.34 -9.17
N VAL A 199 16.08 -26.35 -8.72
CA VAL A 199 16.63 -27.56 -8.10
C VAL A 199 17.35 -28.42 -9.15
N PHE A 200 16.70 -28.68 -10.27
CA PHE A 200 17.24 -29.54 -11.31
C PHE A 200 18.44 -28.92 -12.04
N MET A 201 18.34 -27.65 -12.45
CA MET A 201 19.36 -27.01 -13.30
C MET A 201 20.50 -26.36 -12.52
N ARG A 202 20.24 -25.91 -11.27
CA ARG A 202 21.17 -25.05 -10.54
C ARG A 202 21.51 -25.53 -9.13
N ASN A 203 20.95 -26.66 -8.70
CA ASN A 203 21.12 -27.20 -7.34
C ASN A 203 20.72 -26.18 -6.23
N GLU A 204 19.64 -25.43 -6.48
CA GLU A 204 19.18 -24.33 -5.62
C GLU A 204 17.71 -24.53 -5.24
N TYR A 205 17.43 -24.38 -3.96
CA TYR A 205 16.06 -24.22 -3.44
C TYR A 205 15.72 -22.73 -3.36
N ARG A 206 14.47 -22.36 -3.69
CA ARG A 206 14.05 -20.97 -3.72
C ARG A 206 12.92 -20.73 -2.74
N TYR A 207 13.06 -19.66 -1.99
CA TYR A 207 12.06 -19.18 -1.04
C TYR A 207 11.75 -17.74 -1.39
N GLY A 208 10.48 -17.36 -1.38
CA GLY A 208 10.10 -16.01 -1.75
C GLY A 208 8.79 -15.58 -1.12
N VAL A 209 8.56 -14.29 -1.14
CA VAL A 209 7.32 -13.65 -0.77
C VAL A 209 6.83 -12.82 -1.95
N ASP A 210 5.56 -12.90 -2.24
CA ASP A 210 4.92 -12.05 -3.23
C ASP A 210 3.60 -11.47 -2.72
N GLY A 211 3.22 -10.33 -3.26
CA GLY A 211 1.96 -9.67 -2.96
C GLY A 211 1.56 -8.68 -4.04
N ARG A 212 0.30 -8.26 -4.05
CA ARG A 212 -0.21 -7.27 -4.99
C ARG A 212 -0.92 -6.17 -4.24
N CYS A 213 -0.44 -4.94 -4.38
CA CYS A 213 -1.01 -3.76 -3.76
C CYS A 213 -0.68 -2.51 -4.58
N ASN A 214 -1.25 -1.39 -4.23
CA ASN A 214 -0.78 -0.08 -4.63
C ASN A 214 -1.35 0.98 -3.68
N VAL A 215 -0.92 2.22 -3.86
CA VAL A 215 -1.36 3.37 -3.09
C VAL A 215 -1.98 4.42 -3.99
N GLY A 216 -2.84 5.24 -3.44
CA GLY A 216 -3.48 6.34 -4.13
C GLY A 216 -3.84 7.48 -3.20
N LEU A 217 -4.19 8.60 -3.80
CA LEU A 217 -4.62 9.80 -3.11
C LEU A 217 -6.12 9.70 -2.82
N GLY A 218 -6.53 10.06 -1.62
CA GLY A 218 -7.92 10.11 -1.22
C GLY A 218 -8.46 11.55 -1.25
N PHE A 219 -8.91 12.04 -0.09
CA PHE A 219 -9.48 13.37 0.03
C PHE A 219 -8.43 14.42 0.34
N TRP A 220 -8.17 15.34 -0.60
CA TRP A 220 -7.25 16.47 -0.39
C TRP A 220 -7.74 17.43 0.71
N GLN A 221 -9.08 17.52 0.92
CA GLN A 221 -9.69 18.33 1.98
C GLN A 221 -9.26 17.91 3.39
N MET A 222 -8.72 16.71 3.54
CA MET A 222 -8.24 16.15 4.80
C MET A 222 -6.73 16.30 4.98
N ALA A 223 -6.07 17.05 4.09
CA ALA A 223 -4.63 17.21 4.09
C ALA A 223 -4.24 18.66 3.79
N ALA A 224 -3.24 19.14 4.49
CA ALA A 224 -2.61 20.42 4.20
C ALA A 224 -1.09 20.28 4.26
N LYS A 225 -0.39 21.07 3.47
CA LYS A 225 1.07 21.13 3.41
C LYS A 225 1.55 22.55 3.61
N SER A 226 2.60 22.72 4.40
CA SER A 226 3.41 23.94 4.44
C SER A 226 4.56 23.84 3.44
N GLN A 227 4.89 24.97 2.79
CA GLN A 227 6.07 25.09 1.93
C GLN A 227 6.65 26.49 2.02
#